data_037f4d497bf764757808493cfaadc9b1
#
_entry.id   037f4d497bf764757808493cfaadc9b1
#
_cell.length_a   1.000
_cell.length_b   1.000
_cell.length_c   1.000
_cell.angle_alpha   90.00
_cell.angle_beta   90.00
_cell.angle_gamma   90.00
#
_symmetry.space_group_name_H-M   'P 1'
#
loop_
_entity.id
_entity.type
_entity.pdbx_description
1 polymer ?
#
loop_
_entity_poly.entity_id
_entity_poly.type
_entity_poly.pdbx_seq_one_letter_code
_entity_poly.pdbx_strand_id
1 'polypeptide(L)'
;MNRRIVRLTGLLAAGAIALAVVGPVSAATPQKLKGVFAVDTGAPAAGKAWVRVLHGSPDAPSVDVYVGADLATAAIVPDLSGLTFGEISKYVEVPAGTYGVKVCATGAPTVCPIEVAALALAADTKYTVAASKPLASLKTPDVFVDDTPAPDGKAQVRVVHLSADTPAVDVLTQAGDSIGIDGLTYPNRAPDPGYASFPAGSYDLKVCASAPVAPTGTLCPIDPGAKTLEAGQAYSVFAVGSLAATLPAATAPPSDVVGPTDEAPTSSTSILLLVIAAAAFVGGLGLVTSRARR
;
A
#
# COMPACT_ATOMS: atom_id res chain seq x y z
N MET A 1 60.18 49.54 -30.42
CA MET A 1 58.87 49.64 -29.76
C MET A 1 57.87 48.71 -30.46
N ASN A 2 57.73 47.44 -30.04
CA ASN A 2 56.82 46.49 -30.65
C ASN A 2 55.77 46.13 -29.63
N ARG A 3 54.53 46.58 -29.84
CA ARG A 3 53.36 46.21 -29.07
C ARG A 3 52.81 44.86 -29.60
N ARG A 4 52.93 43.79 -28.82
CA ARG A 4 52.26 42.52 -29.10
C ARG A 4 50.80 42.57 -28.60
N ILE A 5 49.87 42.51 -29.51
CA ILE A 5 48.43 42.33 -29.23
C ILE A 5 48.17 40.87 -28.93
N VAL A 6 47.83 40.57 -27.69
CA VAL A 6 47.34 39.22 -27.29
C VAL A 6 45.84 39.18 -27.56
N ARG A 7 45.43 38.35 -28.52
CA ARG A 7 44.01 38.05 -28.76
C ARG A 7 43.59 36.95 -27.81
N LEU A 8 42.74 37.29 -26.83
CA LEU A 8 42.05 36.34 -25.99
C LEU A 8 40.85 35.78 -26.79
N THR A 9 40.92 34.56 -27.26
CA THR A 9 39.79 33.82 -27.78
C THR A 9 39.08 33.14 -26.61
N GLY A 10 37.97 33.73 -26.17
CA GLY A 10 37.09 33.13 -25.18
C GLY A 10 36.27 32.00 -25.81
N LEU A 11 36.52 30.79 -25.36
CA LEU A 11 35.72 29.60 -25.69
C LEU A 11 34.48 29.60 -24.79
N LEU A 12 33.33 30.02 -25.33
CA LEU A 12 32.04 29.86 -24.67
C LEU A 12 31.62 28.38 -24.78
N ALA A 13 31.86 27.60 -23.72
CA ALA A 13 31.28 26.29 -23.60
C ALA A 13 29.79 26.45 -23.23
N ALA A 14 28.90 26.28 -24.20
CA ALA A 14 27.47 26.17 -23.95
C ALA A 14 27.19 24.81 -23.26
N GLY A 15 27.10 24.84 -21.95
CA GLY A 15 26.61 23.68 -21.19
C GLY A 15 25.12 23.48 -21.47
N ALA A 16 24.78 22.44 -22.21
CA ALA A 16 23.42 21.98 -22.34
C ALA A 16 22.98 21.40 -21.00
N ILE A 17 22.16 22.15 -20.26
CA ILE A 17 21.45 21.61 -19.09
C ILE A 17 20.36 20.70 -19.63
N ALA A 18 20.61 19.39 -19.60
CA ALA A 18 19.56 18.41 -19.84
C ALA A 18 18.57 18.47 -18.68
N LEU A 19 17.43 19.12 -18.87
CA LEU A 19 16.29 18.97 -17.98
C LEU A 19 15.81 17.52 -18.12
N ALA A 20 16.13 16.70 -17.13
CA ALA A 20 15.49 15.40 -16.98
C ALA A 20 14.01 15.65 -16.67
N VAL A 21 13.15 15.42 -17.65
CA VAL A 21 11.69 15.40 -17.43
C VAL A 21 11.42 14.14 -16.61
N VAL A 22 11.26 14.31 -15.30
CA VAL A 22 10.79 13.24 -14.42
C VAL A 22 9.30 13.06 -14.74
N GLY A 23 9.00 12.03 -15.51
CA GLY A 23 7.62 11.64 -15.78
C GLY A 23 6.92 11.15 -14.51
N PRO A 24 5.58 11.12 -14.49
CA PRO A 24 4.84 10.53 -13.39
C PRO A 24 5.22 9.06 -13.22
N VAL A 25 5.29 8.59 -11.95
CA VAL A 25 5.43 7.16 -11.69
C VAL A 25 4.22 6.45 -12.28
N SER A 26 4.47 5.56 -13.22
CA SER A 26 3.41 4.70 -13.75
C SER A 26 3.11 3.62 -12.72
N ALA A 27 1.81 3.39 -12.45
CA ALA A 27 1.39 2.26 -11.64
C ALA A 27 1.83 0.95 -12.30
N ALA A 28 2.33 0.03 -11.49
CA ALA A 28 2.63 -1.33 -11.93
C ALA A 28 1.32 -2.13 -12.11
N THR A 29 1.41 -3.30 -12.73
CA THR A 29 0.26 -4.23 -12.75
C THR A 29 -0.09 -4.62 -11.32
N PRO A 30 -1.36 -4.47 -10.89
CA PRO A 30 -1.76 -4.78 -9.53
C PRO A 30 -1.42 -6.22 -9.15
N GLN A 31 -0.83 -6.37 -7.97
CA GLN A 31 -0.39 -7.66 -7.45
C GLN A 31 -1.51 -8.35 -6.68
N LYS A 32 -1.59 -9.68 -6.83
CA LYS A 32 -2.56 -10.52 -6.13
C LYS A 32 -2.37 -10.48 -4.62
N LEU A 33 -3.41 -10.89 -3.90
CA LEU A 33 -3.36 -11.08 -2.46
C LEU A 33 -2.25 -12.05 -2.06
N LYS A 34 -1.51 -11.68 -1.01
CA LYS A 34 -0.37 -12.42 -0.48
C LYS A 34 -0.29 -12.28 1.03
N GLY A 35 0.04 -13.37 1.72
CA GLY A 35 0.44 -13.34 3.12
C GLY A 35 1.94 -13.09 3.25
N VAL A 36 2.32 -12.08 4.03
CA VAL A 36 3.72 -11.80 4.40
C VAL A 36 3.91 -12.19 5.85
N PHE A 37 4.83 -13.13 6.10
CA PHE A 37 5.12 -13.65 7.43
C PHE A 37 6.43 -13.07 7.94
N ALA A 38 6.42 -12.48 9.13
CA ALA A 38 7.57 -11.82 9.71
C ALA A 38 7.78 -12.20 11.17
N VAL A 39 9.03 -12.31 11.58
CA VAL A 39 9.42 -12.53 12.97
C VAL A 39 9.59 -11.17 13.65
N ASP A 40 8.97 -11.01 14.84
CA ASP A 40 8.95 -9.78 15.60
C ASP A 40 9.78 -9.85 16.90
N THR A 41 10.41 -11.00 17.16
CA THR A 41 11.16 -11.26 18.38
C THR A 41 12.36 -10.34 18.51
N GLY A 42 12.69 -9.99 19.75
CA GLY A 42 13.78 -9.10 20.09
C GLY A 42 13.30 -7.72 20.56
N ALA A 43 14.23 -6.90 20.98
CA ALA A 43 13.98 -5.55 21.46
C ALA A 43 15.13 -4.63 21.05
N PRO A 44 14.88 -3.32 20.81
CA PRO A 44 15.92 -2.34 20.58
C PRO A 44 16.81 -2.16 21.81
N ALA A 45 18.01 -1.62 21.61
CA ALA A 45 18.85 -1.17 22.72
C ALA A 45 18.16 0.00 23.46
N ALA A 46 18.47 0.17 24.75
CA ALA A 46 17.90 1.22 25.56
C ALA A 46 18.02 2.61 24.91
N GLY A 47 16.95 3.35 24.84
CA GLY A 47 16.88 4.66 24.21
C GLY A 47 16.84 4.64 22.68
N LYS A 48 16.76 3.47 22.06
CA LYS A 48 16.64 3.29 20.60
C LYS A 48 15.21 2.85 20.23
N ALA A 49 14.91 2.95 18.95
CA ALA A 49 13.73 2.36 18.33
C ALA A 49 14.16 1.38 17.23
N TRP A 50 13.37 0.36 16.99
CA TRP A 50 13.48 -0.50 15.82
C TRP A 50 12.40 -0.17 14.82
N VAL A 51 12.77 -0.01 13.56
CA VAL A 51 11.84 0.26 12.46
C VAL A 51 12.11 -0.73 11.34
N ARG A 52 11.04 -1.32 10.80
CA ARG A 52 11.08 -2.04 9.53
C ARG A 52 10.03 -1.51 8.58
N VAL A 53 10.21 -1.74 7.30
CA VAL A 53 9.31 -1.28 6.25
C VAL A 53 8.74 -2.47 5.51
N LEU A 54 7.42 -2.43 5.27
CA LEU A 54 6.69 -3.39 4.45
C LEU A 54 6.19 -2.71 3.17
N HIS A 55 6.59 -3.22 2.02
CA HIS A 55 6.01 -2.81 0.74
C HIS A 55 4.80 -3.69 0.43
N GLY A 56 3.62 -3.21 0.81
CA GLY A 56 2.33 -3.89 0.59
C GLY A 56 1.44 -3.25 -0.47
N SER A 57 1.88 -2.15 -1.11
CA SER A 57 1.11 -1.47 -2.17
C SER A 57 1.06 -2.34 -3.41
N PRO A 58 -0.16 -2.72 -3.91
CA PRO A 58 -0.27 -3.73 -4.95
C PRO A 58 0.20 -3.27 -6.33
N ASP A 59 0.19 -1.97 -6.59
CA ASP A 59 0.47 -1.38 -7.91
C ASP A 59 1.58 -0.32 -7.90
N ALA A 60 2.27 -0.14 -6.76
CA ALA A 60 3.46 0.69 -6.72
C ALA A 60 4.68 -0.09 -7.24
N PRO A 61 5.62 0.57 -7.94
CA PRO A 61 6.90 -0.04 -8.30
C PRO A 61 7.75 -0.31 -7.06
N SER A 62 8.94 -0.89 -7.25
CA SER A 62 9.93 -1.00 -6.17
C SER A 62 10.24 0.37 -5.58
N VAL A 63 10.53 0.39 -4.27
CA VAL A 63 10.69 1.64 -3.52
C VAL A 63 12.00 1.71 -2.76
N ASP A 64 12.48 2.95 -2.61
CA ASP A 64 13.59 3.32 -1.74
C ASP A 64 13.05 4.18 -0.59
N VAL A 65 13.57 3.97 0.61
CA VAL A 65 13.22 4.76 1.79
C VAL A 65 14.34 5.73 2.14
N TYR A 66 13.98 6.99 2.33
CA TYR A 66 14.87 8.08 2.73
C TYR A 66 14.47 8.54 4.13
N VAL A 67 15.45 8.71 5.01
CA VAL A 67 15.25 9.13 6.40
C VAL A 67 16.23 10.24 6.73
N GLY A 68 15.78 11.25 7.47
CA GLY A 68 16.61 12.36 7.93
C GLY A 68 15.98 13.06 9.13
N ALA A 69 16.63 14.14 9.60
CA ALA A 69 16.05 14.98 10.64
C ALA A 69 14.75 15.69 10.16
N ASP A 70 14.68 15.92 8.85
CA ASP A 70 13.53 16.48 8.14
C ASP A 70 13.49 15.95 6.70
N LEU A 71 12.47 16.36 5.92
CA LEU A 71 12.34 15.95 4.52
C LEU A 71 13.47 16.49 3.61
N ALA A 72 14.08 17.62 3.96
CA ALA A 72 15.13 18.23 3.13
C ALA A 72 16.47 17.49 3.30
N THR A 73 16.74 16.97 4.49
CA THR A 73 17.97 16.25 4.85
C THR A 73 17.84 14.74 4.72
N ALA A 74 16.65 14.24 4.33
CA ALA A 74 16.39 12.80 4.18
C ALA A 74 17.32 12.19 3.11
N ALA A 75 18.05 11.16 3.51
CA ALA A 75 18.97 10.40 2.66
C ALA A 75 18.52 8.93 2.57
N ILE A 76 18.90 8.26 1.48
CA ILE A 76 18.56 6.85 1.27
C ILE A 76 19.15 5.98 2.38
N VAL A 77 18.34 5.05 2.87
CA VAL A 77 18.78 4.02 3.82
C VAL A 77 19.07 2.74 3.04
N PRO A 78 20.32 2.30 2.93
CA PRO A 78 20.70 1.16 2.06
C PRO A 78 19.91 -0.11 2.36
N ASP A 79 19.67 -0.43 3.64
CA ASP A 79 18.93 -1.62 4.06
C ASP A 79 17.42 -1.54 3.77
N LEU A 80 16.92 -0.38 3.33
CA LEU A 80 15.54 -0.10 2.99
C LEU A 80 15.39 0.35 1.53
N SER A 81 16.27 -0.11 0.65
CA SER A 81 16.33 0.27 -0.76
C SER A 81 15.90 -0.89 -1.65
N GLY A 82 15.21 -0.58 -2.76
CA GLY A 82 14.80 -1.56 -3.77
C GLY A 82 13.73 -2.54 -3.29
N LEU A 83 12.97 -2.20 -2.25
CA LEU A 83 11.91 -3.08 -1.73
C LEU A 83 10.83 -3.29 -2.79
N THR A 84 10.52 -4.55 -3.10
CA THR A 84 9.46 -4.94 -4.04
C THR A 84 8.20 -5.37 -3.30
N PHE A 85 7.08 -5.48 -4.03
CA PHE A 85 5.80 -5.89 -3.44
C PHE A 85 5.88 -7.17 -2.62
N GLY A 86 5.37 -7.12 -1.40
CA GLY A 86 5.35 -8.22 -0.44
C GLY A 86 6.69 -8.47 0.25
N GLU A 87 7.66 -7.58 0.10
CA GLU A 87 8.88 -7.59 0.89
C GLU A 87 8.73 -6.78 2.17
N ILE A 88 9.25 -7.36 3.25
CA ILE A 88 9.41 -6.69 4.54
C ILE A 88 10.90 -6.69 4.90
N SER A 89 11.41 -5.51 5.26
CA SER A 89 12.82 -5.38 5.66
C SER A 89 13.09 -6.04 7.01
N LYS A 90 14.36 -6.20 7.34
CA LYS A 90 14.77 -6.40 8.72
C LYS A 90 14.51 -5.13 9.53
N TYR A 91 14.52 -5.26 10.87
CA TYR A 91 14.52 -4.09 11.72
C TYR A 91 15.85 -3.33 11.59
N VAL A 92 15.73 -2.01 11.43
CA VAL A 92 16.84 -1.06 11.48
C VAL A 92 16.75 -0.34 12.82
N GLU A 93 17.85 -0.31 13.57
CA GLU A 93 17.92 0.40 14.85
C GLU A 93 18.26 1.87 14.62
N VAL A 94 17.45 2.76 15.22
CA VAL A 94 17.63 4.21 15.14
C VAL A 94 17.49 4.83 16.54
N PRO A 95 18.11 5.97 16.83
CA PRO A 95 17.82 6.73 18.05
C PRO A 95 16.33 7.05 18.16
N ALA A 96 15.76 7.10 19.37
CA ALA A 96 14.43 7.66 19.56
C ALA A 96 14.42 9.13 19.12
N GLY A 97 13.33 9.59 18.48
CA GLY A 97 13.26 10.95 17.95
C GLY A 97 12.18 11.12 16.90
N THR A 98 12.20 12.28 16.26
CA THR A 98 11.30 12.60 15.14
C THR A 98 12.08 12.67 13.85
N TYR A 99 11.56 12.06 12.79
CA TYR A 99 12.25 11.89 11.51
C TYR A 99 11.37 12.37 10.34
N GLY A 100 12.02 13.02 9.37
CA GLY A 100 11.46 13.17 8.03
C GLY A 100 11.67 11.89 7.24
N VAL A 101 10.61 11.33 6.68
CA VAL A 101 10.65 10.07 5.92
C VAL A 101 10.03 10.26 4.54
N LYS A 102 10.72 9.80 3.50
CA LYS A 102 10.17 9.69 2.15
C LYS A 102 10.25 8.25 1.67
N VAL A 103 9.19 7.81 0.98
CA VAL A 103 9.21 6.57 0.23
C VAL A 103 9.06 6.93 -1.24
N CYS A 104 10.09 6.68 -2.01
CA CYS A 104 10.19 7.09 -3.41
C CYS A 104 10.30 5.86 -4.32
N ALA A 105 9.94 6.00 -5.58
CA ALA A 105 10.20 4.95 -6.55
C ALA A 105 11.71 4.73 -6.71
N THR A 106 12.14 3.48 -6.76
CA THR A 106 13.56 3.12 -6.88
C THR A 106 14.20 3.79 -8.08
N GLY A 107 15.31 4.47 -7.83
CA GLY A 107 16.03 5.24 -8.84
C GLY A 107 15.41 6.59 -9.21
N ALA A 108 14.30 7.00 -8.58
CA ALA A 108 13.61 8.26 -8.82
C ALA A 108 13.37 9.05 -7.52
N PRO A 109 14.40 9.64 -6.91
CA PRO A 109 14.34 10.25 -5.57
C PRO A 109 13.45 11.50 -5.47
N THR A 110 12.96 12.01 -6.58
CA THR A 110 12.01 13.13 -6.64
C THR A 110 10.56 12.68 -6.80
N VAL A 111 10.31 11.36 -6.95
CA VAL A 111 8.99 10.80 -7.16
C VAL A 111 8.61 9.97 -5.93
N CYS A 112 8.13 10.66 -4.92
CA CYS A 112 7.86 10.12 -3.60
C CYS A 112 6.36 10.21 -3.28
N PRO A 113 5.59 9.12 -3.46
CA PRO A 113 4.17 9.12 -3.12
C PRO A 113 3.93 9.29 -1.61
N ILE A 114 4.87 8.90 -0.76
CA ILE A 114 4.79 9.10 0.69
C ILE A 114 5.86 10.08 1.14
N GLU A 115 5.43 11.13 1.82
CA GLU A 115 6.29 12.08 2.53
C GLU A 115 5.69 12.33 3.91
N VAL A 116 6.44 11.99 4.96
CA VAL A 116 6.08 12.20 6.37
C VAL A 116 7.08 13.18 6.97
N ALA A 117 6.63 14.38 7.27
CA ALA A 117 7.52 15.43 7.78
C ALA A 117 8.01 15.16 9.21
N ALA A 118 7.22 14.42 10.00
CA ALA A 118 7.50 14.19 11.42
C ALA A 118 6.99 12.81 11.86
N LEU A 119 7.74 11.76 11.57
CA LEU A 119 7.50 10.43 12.13
C LEU A 119 8.14 10.34 13.50
N ALA A 120 7.34 10.27 14.55
CA ALA A 120 7.83 10.14 15.93
C ALA A 120 8.10 8.67 16.26
N LEU A 121 9.31 8.37 16.71
CA LEU A 121 9.77 7.05 17.16
C LEU A 121 10.14 7.12 18.63
N ALA A 122 9.36 6.46 19.49
CA ALA A 122 9.61 6.40 20.93
C ALA A 122 10.77 5.46 21.24
N ALA A 123 11.46 5.74 22.34
CA ALA A 123 12.49 4.84 22.87
C ALA A 123 11.91 3.45 23.21
N ASP A 124 12.75 2.44 23.11
CA ASP A 124 12.45 1.06 23.50
C ASP A 124 11.25 0.45 22.77
N THR A 125 10.93 1.00 21.59
CA THR A 125 9.73 0.65 20.82
C THR A 125 10.08 0.13 19.44
N LYS A 126 9.34 -0.87 18.97
CA LYS A 126 9.45 -1.44 17.61
C LYS A 126 8.29 -0.97 16.76
N TYR A 127 8.57 -0.72 15.48
CA TYR A 127 7.58 -0.24 14.51
C TYR A 127 7.65 -1.02 13.20
N THR A 128 6.48 -1.35 12.66
CA THR A 128 6.31 -1.69 11.25
C THR A 128 5.63 -0.52 10.53
N VAL A 129 6.30 0.00 9.52
CA VAL A 129 5.80 1.07 8.65
C VAL A 129 5.43 0.45 7.31
N ALA A 130 4.15 0.44 6.95
CA ALA A 130 3.65 -0.24 5.78
C ALA A 130 3.14 0.75 4.72
N ALA A 131 3.59 0.59 3.48
CA ALA A 131 3.00 1.18 2.30
C ALA A 131 1.98 0.19 1.73
N SER A 132 0.70 0.30 2.07
CA SER A 132 -0.31 -0.74 1.81
C SER A 132 -1.40 -0.33 0.81
N LYS A 133 -1.61 0.98 0.62
CA LYS A 133 -2.64 1.50 -0.28
C LYS A 133 -2.24 1.42 -1.74
N PRO A 134 -3.19 1.37 -2.68
CA PRO A 134 -2.91 1.56 -4.10
C PRO A 134 -2.19 2.90 -4.35
N LEU A 135 -1.29 2.93 -5.35
CA LEU A 135 -0.40 4.07 -5.64
C LEU A 135 -1.17 5.40 -5.74
N ALA A 136 -2.34 5.40 -6.36
CA ALA A 136 -3.16 6.61 -6.50
C ALA A 136 -3.58 7.24 -5.16
N SER A 137 -3.74 6.43 -4.10
CA SER A 137 -4.12 6.84 -2.74
C SER A 137 -2.99 6.73 -1.73
N LEU A 138 -1.79 6.34 -2.18
CA LEU A 138 -0.62 6.12 -1.32
C LEU A 138 0.01 7.46 -0.92
N LYS A 139 -0.52 8.11 0.11
CA LYS A 139 -0.04 9.41 0.62
C LYS A 139 0.56 9.32 2.01
N THR A 140 0.13 8.35 2.79
CA THR A 140 0.58 8.12 4.17
C THR A 140 0.80 6.63 4.38
N PRO A 141 1.84 6.23 5.14
CA PRO A 141 2.01 4.85 5.54
C PRO A 141 1.03 4.48 6.64
N ASP A 142 0.79 3.19 6.80
CA ASP A 142 0.18 2.64 8.01
C ASP A 142 1.30 2.29 8.99
N VAL A 143 1.20 2.75 10.24
CA VAL A 143 2.25 2.58 11.26
C VAL A 143 1.71 1.72 12.39
N PHE A 144 2.40 0.62 12.67
CA PHE A 144 2.05 -0.31 13.75
C PHE A 144 3.17 -0.35 14.78
N VAL A 145 2.79 -0.26 16.05
CA VAL A 145 3.68 -0.61 17.16
C VAL A 145 3.72 -2.13 17.26
N ASP A 146 4.92 -2.68 17.28
CA ASP A 146 5.16 -4.12 17.39
C ASP A 146 5.37 -4.46 18.88
N ASP A 147 4.30 -4.34 19.64
CA ASP A 147 4.22 -4.51 21.10
C ASP A 147 4.24 -6.00 21.50
N THR A 148 5.34 -6.68 21.16
CA THR A 148 5.48 -8.11 21.46
C THR A 148 5.48 -8.34 22.96
N PRO A 149 4.64 -9.27 23.48
CA PRO A 149 4.65 -9.62 24.88
C PRO A 149 5.96 -10.31 25.29
N ALA A 150 6.20 -10.36 26.59
CA ALA A 150 7.29 -11.17 27.13
C ALA A 150 7.10 -12.65 26.72
N PRO A 151 8.18 -13.39 26.40
CA PRO A 151 8.09 -14.79 26.09
C PRO A 151 7.45 -15.60 27.23
N ASP A 152 6.40 -16.35 26.92
CA ASP A 152 5.69 -17.22 27.88
C ASP A 152 5.88 -18.72 27.60
N GLY A 153 6.87 -19.05 26.74
CA GLY A 153 7.10 -20.42 26.27
C GLY A 153 6.17 -20.86 25.15
N LYS A 154 5.29 -19.94 24.67
CA LYS A 154 4.42 -20.14 23.50
C LYS A 154 4.86 -19.27 22.35
N ALA A 155 4.32 -19.54 21.19
CA ALA A 155 4.43 -18.62 20.05
C ALA A 155 3.39 -17.50 20.20
N GLN A 156 3.77 -16.29 19.84
CA GLN A 156 2.91 -15.12 19.85
C GLN A 156 2.60 -14.71 18.41
N VAL A 157 1.34 -14.57 18.04
CA VAL A 157 0.94 -14.29 16.64
C VAL A 157 -0.07 -13.15 16.60
N ARG A 158 0.11 -12.24 15.65
CA ARG A 158 -0.93 -11.30 15.24
C ARG A 158 -1.10 -11.34 13.72
N VAL A 159 -2.28 -10.99 13.27
CA VAL A 159 -2.61 -10.83 11.86
C VAL A 159 -2.96 -9.37 11.59
N VAL A 160 -2.46 -8.82 10.50
CA VAL A 160 -2.69 -7.43 10.08
C VAL A 160 -3.29 -7.43 8.69
N HIS A 161 -4.46 -6.83 8.54
CA HIS A 161 -5.15 -6.74 7.26
C HIS A 161 -4.75 -5.45 6.54
N LEU A 162 -3.97 -5.58 5.46
CA LEU A 162 -3.43 -4.45 4.68
C LEU A 162 -3.82 -4.49 3.20
N SER A 163 -4.93 -5.12 2.86
CA SER A 163 -5.50 -5.06 1.51
C SER A 163 -6.71 -4.15 1.51
N ALA A 164 -6.57 -2.97 0.88
CA ALA A 164 -7.57 -1.90 0.97
C ALA A 164 -8.87 -2.18 0.19
N ASP A 165 -8.83 -3.07 -0.79
CA ASP A 165 -9.97 -3.46 -1.63
C ASP A 165 -10.59 -4.82 -1.22
N THR A 166 -10.09 -5.42 -0.14
CA THR A 166 -10.60 -6.68 0.38
C THR A 166 -11.58 -6.40 1.53
N PRO A 167 -12.77 -7.02 1.54
CA PRO A 167 -13.68 -6.93 2.68
C PRO A 167 -13.05 -7.53 3.95
N ALA A 168 -13.81 -7.53 5.05
CA ALA A 168 -13.40 -8.21 6.27
C ALA A 168 -12.96 -9.64 6.00
N VAL A 169 -11.95 -10.11 6.74
CA VAL A 169 -11.37 -11.44 6.57
C VAL A 169 -11.40 -12.24 7.87
N ASP A 170 -11.49 -13.55 7.73
CA ASP A 170 -11.39 -14.55 8.79
C ASP A 170 -10.11 -15.37 8.59
N VAL A 171 -9.50 -15.81 9.69
CA VAL A 171 -8.39 -16.76 9.64
C VAL A 171 -8.88 -18.12 10.08
N LEU A 172 -8.79 -19.09 9.18
CA LEU A 172 -9.37 -20.40 9.32
C LEU A 172 -8.32 -21.50 9.22
N THR A 173 -8.60 -22.64 9.85
CA THR A 173 -7.89 -23.89 9.58
C THR A 173 -8.22 -24.38 8.16
N GLN A 174 -7.48 -25.37 7.65
CA GLN A 174 -7.82 -25.99 6.36
C GLN A 174 -9.20 -26.65 6.37
N ALA A 175 -9.67 -27.12 7.55
CA ALA A 175 -11.03 -27.66 7.72
C ALA A 175 -12.13 -26.58 7.68
N GLY A 176 -11.77 -25.31 7.83
CA GLY A 176 -12.71 -24.18 7.83
C GLY A 176 -13.10 -23.69 9.22
N ASP A 177 -12.46 -24.20 10.28
CA ASP A 177 -12.73 -23.77 11.65
C ASP A 177 -11.99 -22.44 11.94
N SER A 178 -12.67 -21.50 12.60
CA SER A 178 -12.06 -20.25 13.04
C SER A 178 -11.03 -20.48 14.14
N ILE A 179 -9.95 -19.70 14.11
CA ILE A 179 -8.95 -19.65 15.18
C ILE A 179 -9.16 -18.45 16.13
N GLY A 180 -10.33 -17.80 16.04
CA GLY A 180 -10.68 -16.62 16.86
C GLY A 180 -10.23 -15.29 16.25
N ILE A 181 -9.90 -15.26 14.97
CA ILE A 181 -9.66 -14.03 14.20
C ILE A 181 -10.71 -13.98 13.09
N ASP A 182 -11.81 -13.27 13.36
CA ASP A 182 -12.98 -13.19 12.50
C ASP A 182 -13.35 -11.74 12.24
N GLY A 183 -13.77 -11.43 11.02
CA GLY A 183 -14.25 -10.11 10.65
C GLY A 183 -13.17 -9.02 10.69
N LEU A 184 -11.89 -9.37 10.53
CA LEU A 184 -10.81 -8.39 10.56
C LEU A 184 -10.86 -7.48 9.34
N THR A 185 -11.05 -6.18 9.56
CA THR A 185 -11.16 -5.16 8.51
C THR A 185 -9.85 -4.41 8.29
N TYR A 186 -9.65 -3.88 7.06
CA TYR A 186 -8.55 -2.97 6.73
C TYR A 186 -8.71 -1.62 7.46
N PRO A 187 -7.65 -0.99 7.97
CA PRO A 187 -6.27 -1.42 8.13
C PRO A 187 -5.95 -1.95 9.54
N ASN A 188 -6.79 -2.79 10.11
CA ASN A 188 -6.67 -3.24 11.49
C ASN A 188 -5.81 -4.50 11.65
N ARG A 189 -5.53 -4.82 12.91
CA ARG A 189 -4.83 -6.04 13.36
C ARG A 189 -5.67 -6.82 14.37
N ALA A 190 -5.40 -8.09 14.49
CA ALA A 190 -6.01 -8.95 15.50
C ALA A 190 -4.95 -9.86 16.15
N PRO A 191 -4.91 -9.94 17.49
CA PRO A 191 -5.63 -9.06 18.42
C PRO A 191 -5.09 -7.62 18.42
N ASP A 192 -5.88 -6.66 18.92
CA ASP A 192 -5.50 -5.27 19.05
C ASP A 192 -5.85 -4.77 20.46
N PRO A 193 -4.86 -4.32 21.26
CA PRO A 193 -3.43 -4.42 21.00
C PRO A 193 -2.89 -5.84 21.23
N GLY A 194 -1.66 -6.10 20.80
CA GLY A 194 -0.86 -7.26 21.18
C GLY A 194 -0.89 -8.43 20.23
N TYR A 195 -0.72 -9.62 20.79
CA TYR A 195 -0.54 -10.89 20.11
C TYR A 195 -1.36 -11.98 20.81
N ALA A 196 -1.85 -12.95 20.05
CA ALA A 196 -2.46 -14.16 20.59
C ALA A 196 -1.40 -15.24 20.83
N SER A 197 -1.53 -15.97 21.94
CA SER A 197 -0.61 -17.06 22.31
C SER A 197 -1.05 -18.37 21.71
N PHE A 198 -0.15 -19.05 20.98
CA PHE A 198 -0.34 -20.36 20.40
C PHE A 198 0.69 -21.35 20.95
N PRO A 199 0.36 -22.63 21.19
CA PRO A 199 1.37 -23.64 21.40
C PRO A 199 2.37 -23.67 20.26
N ALA A 200 3.64 -23.98 20.55
CA ALA A 200 4.61 -24.21 19.48
C ALA A 200 4.17 -25.42 18.64
N GLY A 201 4.31 -25.32 17.31
CA GLY A 201 3.85 -26.38 16.42
C GLY A 201 3.73 -25.92 14.98
N SER A 202 3.27 -26.80 14.13
CA SER A 202 2.96 -26.52 12.73
C SER A 202 1.50 -26.18 12.55
N TYR A 203 1.22 -25.05 11.91
CA TYR A 203 -0.13 -24.56 11.64
C TYR A 203 -0.32 -24.36 10.14
N ASP A 204 -1.38 -24.95 9.62
CA ASP A 204 -1.79 -24.79 8.23
C ASP A 204 -3.09 -23.99 8.21
N LEU A 205 -2.95 -22.69 7.97
CA LEU A 205 -4.02 -21.70 8.08
C LEU A 205 -4.23 -21.00 6.75
N LYS A 206 -5.46 -20.57 6.50
CA LYS A 206 -5.84 -19.78 5.33
C LYS A 206 -6.57 -18.52 5.76
N VAL A 207 -6.47 -17.46 4.95
CA VAL A 207 -7.22 -16.22 5.14
C VAL A 207 -8.32 -16.14 4.09
N CYS A 208 -9.55 -16.05 4.55
CA CYS A 208 -10.75 -16.06 3.72
C CYS A 208 -11.52 -14.76 3.89
N ALA A 209 -12.26 -14.34 2.86
CA ALA A 209 -13.24 -13.29 3.02
C ALA A 209 -14.34 -13.74 3.98
N SER A 210 -14.71 -12.90 4.96
CA SER A 210 -15.74 -13.20 5.96
C SER A 210 -17.14 -13.36 5.35
N ALA A 211 -17.36 -12.80 4.15
CA ALA A 211 -18.59 -12.92 3.40
C ALA A 211 -18.31 -13.43 1.98
N PRO A 212 -19.28 -14.10 1.34
CA PRO A 212 -19.15 -14.53 -0.04
C PRO A 212 -18.80 -13.35 -0.96
N VAL A 213 -17.82 -13.55 -1.84
CA VAL A 213 -17.40 -12.57 -2.85
C VAL A 213 -17.91 -13.03 -4.22
N ALA A 214 -18.75 -12.22 -4.86
CA ALA A 214 -19.22 -12.54 -6.20
C ALA A 214 -18.06 -12.44 -7.23
N PRO A 215 -18.02 -13.34 -8.23
CA PRO A 215 -18.92 -14.46 -8.52
C PRO A 215 -18.50 -15.78 -7.86
N THR A 216 -17.46 -15.82 -7.05
CA THR A 216 -16.76 -17.05 -6.61
C THR A 216 -17.29 -17.66 -5.31
N GLY A 217 -18.19 -16.97 -4.57
CA GLY A 217 -18.63 -17.45 -3.25
C GLY A 217 -17.60 -17.20 -2.15
N THR A 218 -17.37 -18.19 -1.26
CA THR A 218 -16.33 -18.09 -0.22
C THR A 218 -14.95 -18.10 -0.88
N LEU A 219 -14.19 -17.04 -0.69
CA LEU A 219 -12.86 -16.87 -1.27
C LEU A 219 -11.80 -16.91 -0.18
N CYS A 220 -10.85 -17.84 -0.28
CA CYS A 220 -9.68 -17.94 0.59
C CYS A 220 -8.41 -17.69 -0.23
N PRO A 221 -8.11 -16.45 -0.56
CA PRO A 221 -7.06 -16.11 -1.53
C PRO A 221 -5.65 -16.23 -0.98
N ILE A 222 -5.50 -16.32 0.33
CA ILE A 222 -4.19 -16.45 0.98
C ILE A 222 -4.15 -17.81 1.68
N ASP A 223 -3.34 -18.69 1.13
CA ASP A 223 -3.00 -19.99 1.69
C ASP A 223 -1.48 -20.15 1.63
N PRO A 224 -0.78 -19.77 2.70
CA PRO A 224 0.70 -19.80 2.72
C PRO A 224 1.25 -21.21 2.95
N GLY A 225 0.39 -22.23 3.10
CA GLY A 225 0.74 -23.57 3.57
C GLY A 225 1.21 -23.60 5.01
N ALA A 226 1.56 -24.78 5.49
CA ALA A 226 1.97 -24.97 6.87
C ALA A 226 3.16 -24.10 7.28
N LYS A 227 3.04 -23.43 8.43
CA LYS A 227 4.09 -22.62 9.06
C LYS A 227 4.40 -23.14 10.45
N THR A 228 5.68 -23.28 10.75
CA THR A 228 6.13 -23.67 12.10
C THR A 228 6.20 -22.42 12.96
N LEU A 229 5.50 -22.45 14.09
CA LEU A 229 5.58 -21.46 15.14
C LEU A 229 6.45 -22.00 16.27
N GLU A 230 7.53 -21.30 16.59
CA GLU A 230 8.49 -21.71 17.63
C GLU A 230 8.13 -21.10 18.98
N ALA A 231 8.38 -21.84 20.05
CA ALA A 231 8.18 -21.35 21.42
C ALA A 231 9.05 -20.11 21.70
N GLY A 232 8.47 -19.11 22.34
CA GLY A 232 9.16 -17.85 22.68
C GLY A 232 9.35 -16.89 21.51
N GLN A 233 8.85 -17.21 20.31
CA GLN A 233 8.92 -16.33 19.16
C GLN A 233 7.61 -15.56 18.97
N ALA A 234 7.71 -14.35 18.46
CA ALA A 234 6.57 -13.53 18.05
C ALA A 234 6.57 -13.35 16.54
N TYR A 235 5.36 -13.36 15.97
CA TYR A 235 5.15 -13.33 14.53
C TYR A 235 4.05 -12.34 14.15
N SER A 236 4.28 -11.59 13.07
CA SER A 236 3.22 -10.85 12.38
C SER A 236 2.95 -11.48 11.02
N VAL A 237 1.68 -11.62 10.69
CA VAL A 237 1.21 -12.05 9.37
C VAL A 237 0.45 -10.88 8.74
N PHE A 238 0.94 -10.36 7.63
CA PHE A 238 0.32 -9.26 6.92
C PHE A 238 -0.38 -9.77 5.67
N ALA A 239 -1.67 -9.49 5.54
CA ALA A 239 -2.44 -9.75 4.31
C ALA A 239 -2.35 -8.50 3.42
N VAL A 240 -1.57 -8.55 2.34
CA VAL A 240 -1.31 -7.43 1.42
C VAL A 240 -1.76 -7.76 0.00
N GLY A 241 -1.89 -6.75 -0.85
CA GLY A 241 -2.21 -6.94 -2.26
C GLY A 241 -3.61 -6.47 -2.62
N SER A 242 -4.13 -6.93 -3.74
CA SER A 242 -5.42 -6.55 -4.30
C SER A 242 -6.32 -7.77 -4.51
N LEU A 243 -7.54 -7.69 -4.00
CA LEU A 243 -8.59 -8.66 -4.27
C LEU A 243 -8.96 -8.63 -5.75
N ALA A 244 -9.13 -7.45 -6.34
CA ALA A 244 -9.47 -7.30 -7.75
C ALA A 244 -8.45 -7.99 -8.68
N ALA A 245 -7.16 -7.94 -8.33
CA ALA A 245 -6.11 -8.64 -9.07
C ALA A 245 -6.11 -10.16 -8.83
N THR A 246 -6.71 -10.62 -7.74
CA THR A 246 -6.78 -12.04 -7.35
C THR A 246 -7.94 -12.76 -8.02
N LEU A 247 -9.06 -12.04 -8.20
CA LEU A 247 -10.23 -12.61 -8.88
C LEU A 247 -9.93 -12.89 -10.35
N PRO A 248 -10.52 -13.95 -10.94
CA PRO A 248 -10.46 -14.15 -12.37
C PRO A 248 -11.06 -12.94 -13.07
N ALA A 249 -10.44 -12.52 -14.20
CA ALA A 249 -11.00 -11.46 -15.03
C ALA A 249 -12.45 -11.84 -15.36
N ALA A 250 -13.38 -10.90 -15.14
CA ALA A 250 -14.76 -11.10 -15.57
C ALA A 250 -14.73 -11.38 -17.08
N THR A 251 -15.18 -12.58 -17.48
CA THR A 251 -15.41 -12.86 -18.89
C THR A 251 -16.51 -11.90 -19.32
N ALA A 252 -16.17 -11.02 -20.27
CA ALA A 252 -17.18 -10.20 -20.91
C ALA A 252 -18.31 -11.16 -21.37
N PRO A 253 -19.59 -10.81 -21.13
CA PRO A 253 -20.66 -11.61 -21.68
C PRO A 253 -20.40 -11.74 -23.20
N PRO A 254 -20.64 -12.90 -23.81
CA PRO A 254 -20.50 -13.02 -25.25
C PRO A 254 -21.31 -11.88 -25.86
N SER A 255 -20.65 -11.07 -26.66
CA SER A 255 -21.36 -10.08 -27.46
C SER A 255 -22.25 -10.91 -28.38
N ASP A 256 -23.54 -10.96 -28.08
CA ASP A 256 -24.52 -11.42 -29.04
C ASP A 256 -24.42 -10.46 -30.23
N VAL A 257 -23.51 -10.79 -31.13
CA VAL A 257 -23.52 -10.22 -32.47
C VAL A 257 -24.74 -10.86 -33.13
N VAL A 258 -25.89 -10.20 -32.93
CA VAL A 258 -27.05 -10.43 -33.81
C VAL A 258 -26.55 -9.95 -35.17
N GLY A 259 -26.14 -10.90 -36.01
CA GLY A 259 -25.86 -10.62 -37.42
C GLY A 259 -27.07 -9.97 -38.06
N PRO A 260 -26.88 -9.08 -39.03
CA PRO A 260 -28.01 -8.46 -39.72
C PRO A 260 -28.83 -9.56 -40.41
N THR A 261 -30.02 -9.81 -39.94
CA THR A 261 -31.03 -10.50 -40.74
C THR A 261 -31.45 -9.52 -41.82
N ASP A 262 -31.07 -9.86 -43.09
CA ASP A 262 -31.61 -9.23 -44.29
C ASP A 262 -33.13 -9.38 -44.29
N GLU A 263 -33.84 -8.35 -43.89
CA GLU A 263 -35.22 -8.15 -44.27
C GLU A 263 -35.39 -6.70 -44.70
N ALA A 264 -35.81 -6.52 -45.96
CA ALA A 264 -35.92 -5.27 -46.65
C ALA A 264 -36.95 -4.31 -45.98
N PRO A 265 -36.75 -2.97 -46.04
CA PRO A 265 -37.56 -2.02 -45.31
C PRO A 265 -38.85 -1.72 -46.02
N THR A 266 -39.96 -1.92 -45.35
CA THR A 266 -41.19 -1.19 -45.66
C THR A 266 -41.25 0.07 -44.78
N SER A 267 -41.38 1.17 -45.49
CA SER A 267 -41.47 2.54 -45.02
C SER A 267 -42.33 2.78 -43.77
N SER A 268 -41.84 3.58 -42.83
CA SER A 268 -42.47 4.84 -42.41
C SER A 268 -41.90 5.41 -41.12
N THR A 269 -41.49 6.65 -41.22
CA THR A 269 -41.56 7.75 -40.22
C THR A 269 -40.54 7.75 -39.10
N SER A 270 -39.53 8.55 -39.33
CA SER A 270 -38.56 9.08 -38.35
C SER A 270 -39.20 9.59 -37.07
N ILE A 271 -38.68 9.11 -35.93
CA ILE A 271 -38.62 9.93 -34.70
C ILE A 271 -37.21 9.86 -34.19
N LEU A 272 -36.49 10.94 -34.42
CA LEU A 272 -35.17 11.23 -33.91
C LEU A 272 -35.27 11.51 -32.42
N LEU A 273 -34.85 10.57 -31.56
CA LEU A 273 -34.67 10.87 -30.14
C LEU A 273 -33.18 11.14 -29.87
N LEU A 274 -32.88 12.42 -29.84
CA LEU A 274 -31.58 12.96 -29.47
C LEU A 274 -31.47 12.91 -27.94
N VAL A 275 -30.70 12.01 -27.39
CA VAL A 275 -30.33 12.05 -25.95
C VAL A 275 -29.11 12.94 -25.82
N ILE A 276 -29.37 14.20 -25.44
CA ILE A 276 -28.32 15.13 -25.03
C ILE A 276 -28.06 14.89 -23.53
N ALA A 277 -26.90 14.32 -23.22
CA ALA A 277 -26.37 14.39 -21.89
C ALA A 277 -25.75 15.78 -21.68
N ALA A 278 -26.46 16.68 -21.04
CA ALA A 278 -25.93 17.97 -20.62
C ALA A 278 -25.55 17.90 -19.15
N ALA A 279 -24.22 17.85 -18.90
CA ALA A 279 -23.70 18.28 -17.63
C ALA A 279 -23.74 19.81 -17.61
N ALA A 280 -24.57 20.38 -16.76
CA ALA A 280 -24.56 21.81 -16.50
C ALA A 280 -24.28 22.04 -15.02
N PHE A 281 -23.10 22.49 -14.80
CA PHE A 281 -22.61 23.14 -13.59
C PHE A 281 -22.90 24.63 -13.76
N VAL A 282 -23.77 25.23 -12.98
CA VAL A 282 -23.76 26.68 -12.73
C VAL A 282 -24.25 26.96 -11.33
N GLY A 283 -23.36 27.62 -10.60
CA GLY A 283 -23.66 28.27 -9.34
C GLY A 283 -24.65 29.40 -9.47
N GLY A 284 -25.38 29.64 -8.42
CA GLY A 284 -26.29 30.76 -8.26
C GLY A 284 -26.20 31.27 -6.83
N LEU A 285 -25.49 32.36 -6.66
CA LEU A 285 -25.66 33.30 -5.56
C LEU A 285 -27.13 33.80 -5.56
N GLY A 286 -27.75 33.91 -4.39
CA GLY A 286 -29.03 34.50 -4.28
C GLY A 286 -29.47 34.77 -2.86
N LEU A 287 -29.03 35.88 -2.35
CA LEU A 287 -29.71 36.91 -1.54
C LEU A 287 -30.63 36.46 -0.37
N VAL A 288 -30.12 36.89 0.77
CA VAL A 288 -30.82 37.21 2.02
C VAL A 288 -31.93 38.23 1.76
N THR A 289 -33.17 37.95 2.21
CA THR A 289 -34.09 38.97 2.66
C THR A 289 -34.76 38.53 3.95
N SER A 290 -34.44 39.28 4.99
CA SER A 290 -35.16 39.32 6.25
C SER A 290 -36.56 39.88 6.07
N ARG A 291 -37.58 39.29 6.73
CA ARG A 291 -38.74 40.07 7.18
C ARG A 291 -39.30 39.47 8.47
N ALA A 292 -39.21 40.29 9.49
CA ALA A 292 -39.91 40.17 10.74
C ALA A 292 -41.40 40.46 10.62
N ARG A 293 -42.19 39.85 11.48
CA ARG A 293 -43.45 40.28 12.15
C ARG A 293 -44.37 39.04 12.28
N ARG A 294 -44.92 38.69 13.36
CA ARG A 294 -45.30 39.26 14.69
C ARG A 294 -45.30 38.14 15.68
#